data_8deac5744f7df028138f9534ffb3703c
#
_entry.id   8deac5744f7df028138f9534ffb3703c
#
_cell.length_a   1.000
_cell.length_b   1.000
_cell.length_c   1.000
_cell.angle_alpha   90.00
_cell.angle_beta   90.00
_cell.angle_gamma   90.00
#
_symmetry.space_group_name_H-M   'P 1'
#
loop_
_entity.id
_entity.type
_entity.pdbx_description
1 polymer ?
#
loop_
_entity_poly.entity_id
_entity_poly.type
_entity_poly.pdbx_seq_one_letter_code
_entity_poly.pdbx_strand_id
1 'polypeptide(L)'
;RRAPPDAARAFVAACALSAAGTSSPPRGDRLDRLTDQLRGAAPMVATLAGARVEADGETLAWRREPGEFRRGQSPVLRLAPGETGVWDGRFEITANQALEIAPLVGRTASLAEPSARALRQVAAPARGALPALETADGLVCPLLQPTPGVTMRALALARLQAACGLVVREP
;
A
#
# COMPACT_ATOMS: atom_id res chain seq x y z
N ARG A 1 -9.95 -23.30 -16.04
CA ARG A 1 -11.32 -23.29 -15.49
C ARG A 1 -11.62 -21.86 -15.03
N ARG A 2 -12.59 -21.18 -15.63
CA ARG A 2 -12.98 -19.81 -15.27
C ARG A 2 -13.59 -19.86 -13.86
N ALA A 3 -13.10 -19.01 -12.96
CA ALA A 3 -13.67 -18.90 -11.61
C ALA A 3 -15.14 -18.44 -11.68
N PRO A 4 -15.99 -18.82 -10.73
CA PRO A 4 -17.35 -18.32 -10.64
C PRO A 4 -17.36 -16.78 -10.64
N PRO A 5 -18.37 -16.11 -11.20
CA PRO A 5 -18.45 -14.65 -11.25
C PRO A 5 -18.22 -13.98 -9.89
N ASP A 6 -18.79 -14.53 -8.84
CA ASP A 6 -18.66 -14.00 -7.48
C ASP A 6 -17.25 -14.14 -6.90
N ALA A 7 -16.53 -15.21 -7.21
CA ALA A 7 -15.17 -15.42 -6.73
C ALA A 7 -14.19 -14.42 -7.35
N ALA A 8 -14.31 -14.10 -8.64
CA ALA A 8 -13.48 -13.10 -9.29
C ALA A 8 -13.73 -11.70 -8.69
N ARG A 9 -15.00 -11.35 -8.49
CA ARG A 9 -15.41 -10.10 -7.87
C ARG A 9 -14.87 -9.95 -6.44
N ALA A 10 -14.99 -10.99 -5.63
CA ALA A 10 -14.48 -11.04 -4.27
C ALA A 10 -12.95 -10.89 -4.26
N PHE A 11 -12.25 -11.56 -5.15
CA PHE A 11 -10.78 -11.44 -5.26
C PHE A 11 -10.34 -10.05 -5.68
N VAL A 12 -10.99 -9.42 -6.66
CA VAL A 12 -10.70 -8.03 -7.07
C VAL A 12 -10.92 -7.06 -5.90
N ALA A 13 -12.01 -7.23 -5.13
CA ALA A 13 -12.26 -6.43 -3.94
C ALA A 13 -11.16 -6.63 -2.88
N ALA A 14 -10.78 -7.88 -2.59
CA ALA A 14 -9.74 -8.21 -1.63
C ALA A 14 -8.38 -7.60 -2.01
N CYS A 15 -7.99 -7.66 -3.29
CA CYS A 15 -6.77 -7.04 -3.80
C CYS A 15 -6.80 -5.51 -3.61
N ALA A 16 -7.90 -4.87 -3.99
CA ALA A 16 -8.04 -3.42 -3.87
C ALA A 16 -7.96 -2.96 -2.41
N LEU A 17 -8.70 -3.60 -1.50
CA LEU A 17 -8.71 -3.26 -0.08
C LEU A 17 -7.34 -3.47 0.58
N SER A 18 -6.67 -4.57 0.26
CA SER A 18 -5.35 -4.90 0.80
C SER A 18 -4.28 -3.92 0.33
N ALA A 19 -4.28 -3.57 -0.96
CA ALA A 19 -3.33 -2.61 -1.53
C ALA A 19 -3.59 -1.18 -1.06
N ALA A 20 -4.86 -0.80 -0.85
CA ALA A 20 -5.25 0.51 -0.35
C ALA A 20 -5.09 0.66 1.17
N GLY A 21 -5.00 -0.43 1.92
CA GLY A 21 -4.95 -0.38 3.38
C GLY A 21 -6.29 0.01 4.04
N THR A 22 -7.39 -0.03 3.31
CA THR A 22 -8.72 0.34 3.79
C THR A 22 -9.59 -0.89 4.08
N SER A 23 -10.57 -0.73 4.96
CA SER A 23 -11.64 -1.70 5.20
C SER A 23 -12.97 -1.27 4.55
N SER A 24 -13.05 -0.06 3.99
CA SER A 24 -14.26 0.45 3.35
C SER A 24 -14.48 -0.24 2.01
N PRO A 25 -15.56 -1.02 1.85
CA PRO A 25 -15.79 -1.76 0.60
C PRO A 25 -15.97 -0.80 -0.59
N PRO A 26 -15.48 -1.18 -1.78
CA PRO A 26 -15.71 -0.40 -2.99
C PRO A 26 -17.19 -0.39 -3.36
N ARG A 27 -17.64 0.67 -4.05
CA ARG A 27 -19.02 0.72 -4.58
C ARG A 27 -19.24 -0.41 -5.59
N GLY A 28 -20.39 -1.09 -5.49
CA GLY A 28 -20.70 -2.28 -6.26
C GLY A 28 -20.55 -2.11 -7.77
N ASP A 29 -21.11 -1.04 -8.32
CA ASP A 29 -21.05 -0.70 -9.76
C ASP A 29 -19.63 -0.49 -10.30
N ARG A 30 -18.74 0.11 -9.48
CA ARG A 30 -17.33 0.30 -9.84
C ARG A 30 -16.55 -1.01 -9.77
N LEU A 31 -16.82 -1.81 -8.74
CA LEU A 31 -16.21 -3.11 -8.58
C LEU A 31 -16.60 -4.06 -9.73
N ASP A 32 -17.88 -4.08 -10.09
CA ASP A 32 -18.40 -4.93 -11.18
C ASP A 32 -17.76 -4.55 -12.52
N ARG A 33 -17.75 -3.25 -12.84
CA ARG A 33 -17.12 -2.74 -14.07
C ARG A 33 -15.63 -3.10 -14.15
N LEU A 34 -14.88 -2.91 -13.06
CA LEU A 34 -13.46 -3.25 -13.04
C LEU A 34 -13.25 -4.77 -13.17
N THR A 35 -14.07 -5.57 -12.50
CA THR A 35 -14.00 -7.03 -12.60
C THR A 35 -14.23 -7.50 -14.05
N ASP A 36 -15.18 -6.91 -14.76
CA ASP A 36 -15.44 -7.25 -16.16
C ASP A 36 -14.32 -6.79 -17.09
N GLN A 37 -13.74 -5.62 -16.87
CA GLN A 37 -12.58 -5.16 -17.62
C GLN A 37 -11.37 -6.09 -17.44
N LEU A 38 -11.09 -6.54 -16.21
CA LEU A 38 -10.00 -7.47 -15.94
C LEU A 38 -10.20 -8.86 -16.56
N ARG A 39 -11.43 -9.30 -16.72
CA ARG A 39 -11.77 -10.55 -17.45
C ARG A 39 -11.42 -10.47 -18.94
N GLY A 40 -11.43 -9.28 -19.50
CA GLY A 40 -11.09 -9.07 -20.92
C GLY A 40 -9.60 -9.25 -21.24
N ALA A 41 -8.73 -9.36 -20.22
CA ALA A 41 -7.27 -9.54 -20.34
C ALA A 41 -6.54 -8.49 -21.20
N ALA A 42 -7.18 -7.36 -21.53
CA ALA A 42 -6.53 -6.25 -22.21
C ALA A 42 -5.65 -5.44 -21.26
N PRO A 43 -4.52 -4.90 -21.70
CA PRO A 43 -3.73 -3.98 -20.89
C PRO A 43 -4.57 -2.79 -20.43
N MET A 44 -4.51 -2.47 -19.14
CA MET A 44 -5.30 -1.39 -18.58
C MET A 44 -4.70 -0.83 -17.28
N VAL A 45 -5.12 0.38 -16.96
CA VAL A 45 -4.87 1.03 -15.67
C VAL A 45 -6.20 1.55 -15.12
N ALA A 46 -6.48 1.24 -13.85
CA ALA A 46 -7.67 1.74 -13.17
C ALA A 46 -7.42 1.99 -11.68
N THR A 47 -8.38 2.65 -11.03
CA THR A 47 -8.36 2.86 -9.58
C THR A 47 -9.65 2.36 -8.95
N LEU A 48 -9.55 1.73 -7.78
CA LEU A 48 -10.68 1.24 -7.00
C LEU A 48 -10.38 1.36 -5.50
N ALA A 49 -11.26 2.02 -4.77
CA ALA A 49 -11.17 2.16 -3.30
C ALA A 49 -9.80 2.62 -2.78
N GLY A 50 -9.13 3.51 -3.50
CA GLY A 50 -7.80 4.02 -3.14
C GLY A 50 -6.62 3.12 -3.54
N ALA A 51 -6.88 2.02 -4.24
CA ALA A 51 -5.86 1.23 -4.91
C ALA A 51 -5.81 1.57 -6.40
N ARG A 52 -4.63 1.48 -6.99
CA ARG A 52 -4.36 1.48 -8.42
C ARG A 52 -4.05 0.06 -8.87
N VAL A 53 -4.69 -0.39 -9.93
CA VAL A 53 -4.38 -1.64 -10.62
C VAL A 53 -3.79 -1.34 -11.99
N GLU A 54 -2.75 -2.05 -12.34
CA GLU A 54 -2.14 -2.08 -13.67
C GLU A 54 -2.16 -3.52 -14.15
N ALA A 55 -2.75 -3.76 -15.32
CA ALA A 55 -2.78 -5.03 -16.02
C ALA A 55 -2.02 -4.89 -17.34
N ASP A 56 -1.18 -5.86 -17.68
CA ASP A 56 -0.45 -5.91 -18.96
C ASP A 56 -0.87 -7.12 -19.82
N GLY A 57 -1.86 -7.87 -19.40
CA GLY A 57 -2.34 -9.10 -20.02
C GLY A 57 -1.79 -10.38 -19.38
N GLU A 58 -0.66 -10.33 -18.71
CA GLU A 58 -0.03 -11.47 -18.01
C GLU A 58 -0.04 -11.28 -16.50
N THR A 59 0.17 -10.04 -16.05
CA THR A 59 0.28 -9.70 -14.63
C THR A 59 -0.71 -8.65 -14.19
N LEU A 60 -1.08 -8.71 -12.91
CA LEU A 60 -1.90 -7.70 -12.22
C LEU A 60 -1.07 -7.11 -11.07
N ALA A 61 -0.71 -5.85 -11.18
CA ALA A 61 -0.01 -5.14 -10.13
C ALA A 61 -0.96 -4.21 -9.38
N TRP A 62 -1.16 -4.47 -8.09
CA TRP A 62 -1.97 -3.65 -7.20
C TRP A 62 -1.11 -2.80 -6.30
N ARG A 63 -1.39 -1.50 -6.23
CA ARG A 63 -0.63 -0.52 -5.43
C ARG A 63 -1.56 0.48 -4.76
N ARG A 64 -1.10 1.10 -3.68
CA ARG A 64 -1.76 2.27 -3.11
C ARG A 64 -1.72 3.42 -4.12
N GLU A 65 -2.85 4.08 -4.36
CA GLU A 65 -2.92 5.26 -5.22
C GLU A 65 -2.44 6.53 -4.48
N PRO A 66 -1.27 7.09 -4.81
CA PRO A 66 -0.74 8.26 -4.10
C PRO A 66 -1.59 9.53 -4.27
N GLY A 67 -2.39 9.59 -5.33
CA GLY A 67 -3.31 10.70 -5.57
C GLY A 67 -4.37 10.87 -4.49
N GLU A 68 -4.71 9.81 -3.77
CA GLU A 68 -5.64 9.87 -2.64
C GLU A 68 -5.09 10.74 -1.51
N PHE A 69 -3.78 10.71 -1.24
CA PHE A 69 -3.16 11.54 -0.21
C PHE A 69 -3.19 13.04 -0.55
N ARG A 70 -3.24 13.38 -1.83
CA ARG A 70 -3.36 14.77 -2.28
C ARG A 70 -4.80 15.29 -2.22
N ARG A 71 -5.79 14.40 -2.32
CA ARG A 71 -7.22 14.74 -2.31
C ARG A 71 -7.84 14.71 -0.93
N GLY A 72 -7.26 13.94 -0.01
CA GLY A 72 -7.73 13.78 1.36
C GLY A 72 -6.68 14.22 2.38
N GLN A 73 -6.92 13.89 3.64
CA GLN A 73 -5.90 14.04 4.66
C GLN A 73 -4.84 12.95 4.47
N SER A 74 -3.59 13.37 4.37
CA SER A 74 -2.46 12.44 4.40
C SER A 74 -2.41 11.73 5.75
N PRO A 75 -2.31 10.38 5.78
CA PRO A 75 -2.20 9.67 7.04
C PRO A 75 -0.89 10.03 7.73
N VAL A 76 -0.99 10.54 8.94
CA VAL A 76 0.15 10.81 9.82
C VAL A 76 0.02 9.89 11.03
N LEU A 77 1.07 9.13 11.33
CA LEU A 77 1.18 8.30 12.53
C LEU A 77 2.28 8.87 13.41
N ARG A 78 1.94 9.15 14.67
CA ARG A 78 2.90 9.55 15.71
C ARG A 78 3.05 8.40 16.69
N LEU A 79 4.28 8.03 16.99
CA LEU A 79 4.62 6.98 17.94
C LEU A 79 5.51 7.55 19.05
N ALA A 80 5.20 7.18 20.28
CA ALA A 80 6.09 7.37 21.42
C ALA A 80 7.18 6.27 21.46
N PRO A 81 8.24 6.43 22.26
CA PRO A 81 9.25 5.38 22.42
C PRO A 81 8.64 4.06 22.90
N GLY A 82 8.95 2.97 22.21
CA GLY A 82 8.43 1.62 22.49
C GLY A 82 7.04 1.34 21.94
N GLU A 83 6.40 2.30 21.30
CA GLU A 83 5.04 2.15 20.76
C GLU A 83 5.02 1.47 19.39
N THR A 84 3.95 0.72 19.14
CA THR A 84 3.62 0.11 17.87
C THR A 84 2.31 0.67 17.33
N GLY A 85 2.28 1.03 16.06
CA GLY A 85 1.08 1.51 15.40
C GLY A 85 0.97 1.05 13.95
N VAL A 86 -0.20 1.25 13.35
CA VAL A 86 -0.44 0.91 11.95
C VAL A 86 -0.59 2.18 11.11
N TRP A 87 0.29 2.36 10.13
CA TRP A 87 0.23 3.48 9.21
C TRP A 87 -0.48 3.10 7.91
N ASP A 88 -1.44 3.94 7.50
CA ASP A 88 -2.25 3.80 6.27
C ASP A 88 -2.85 2.40 6.09
N GLY A 89 -3.06 1.65 7.20
CA GLY A 89 -3.57 0.27 7.17
C GLY A 89 -2.67 -0.74 6.46
N ARG A 90 -1.49 -0.36 6.00
CA ARG A 90 -0.59 -1.17 5.19
C ARG A 90 0.71 -1.56 5.87
N PHE A 91 1.12 -0.81 6.87
CA PHE A 91 2.39 -1.03 7.55
C PHE A 91 2.22 -0.97 9.06
N GLU A 92 2.63 -2.00 9.75
CA GLU A 92 2.82 -2.01 11.18
C GLU A 92 4.23 -1.51 11.48
N ILE A 93 4.35 -0.58 12.40
CA ILE A 93 5.60 0.14 12.69
C ILE A 93 5.79 0.18 14.19
N THR A 94 6.96 -0.26 14.64
CA THR A 94 7.42 -0.14 16.04
C THR A 94 8.61 0.80 16.08
N ALA A 95 8.63 1.71 17.05
CA ALA A 95 9.68 2.69 17.22
C ALA A 95 10.24 2.68 18.64
N ASN A 96 11.56 2.74 18.80
CA ASN A 96 12.22 2.86 20.12
C ASN A 96 12.47 4.33 20.54
N GLN A 97 12.09 5.28 19.70
CA GLN A 97 12.13 6.73 19.95
C GLN A 97 10.88 7.39 19.40
N ALA A 98 10.56 8.60 19.87
CA ALA A 98 9.44 9.36 19.33
C ALA A 98 9.67 9.67 17.85
N LEU A 99 8.67 9.41 17.01
CA LEU A 99 8.74 9.71 15.58
C LEU A 99 7.36 10.00 14.97
N GLU A 100 7.40 10.64 13.81
CA GLU A 100 6.23 10.90 12.97
C GLU A 100 6.45 10.31 11.58
N ILE A 101 5.45 9.57 11.10
CA ILE A 101 5.46 8.95 9.78
C ILE A 101 4.38 9.60 8.93
N ALA A 102 4.74 10.00 7.73
CA ALA A 102 3.84 10.57 6.73
C ALA A 102 4.17 10.02 5.32
N PRO A 103 3.27 10.16 4.32
CA PRO A 103 3.55 9.66 2.99
C PRO A 103 4.66 10.47 2.30
N LEU A 104 5.38 9.79 1.42
CA LEU A 104 6.46 10.38 0.62
C LEU A 104 5.96 11.28 -0.51
N VAL A 105 4.65 11.29 -0.81
CA VAL A 105 4.07 12.10 -1.88
C VAL A 105 4.41 13.59 -1.71
N GLY A 106 4.96 14.18 -2.78
CA GLY A 106 5.41 15.58 -2.78
C GLY A 106 6.77 15.82 -2.13
N ARG A 107 7.39 14.77 -1.51
CA ARG A 107 8.65 14.90 -0.75
C ARG A 107 9.77 13.99 -1.28
N THR A 108 9.58 13.35 -2.42
CA THR A 108 10.57 12.40 -2.98
C THR A 108 11.93 13.02 -3.26
N ALA A 109 11.97 14.32 -3.61
CA ALA A 109 13.21 15.06 -3.84
C ALA A 109 14.00 15.36 -2.55
N SER A 110 13.36 15.27 -1.39
CA SER A 110 13.98 15.55 -0.08
C SER A 110 14.57 14.31 0.58
N LEU A 111 14.46 13.14 -0.06
CA LEU A 111 15.02 11.90 0.49
C LEU A 111 16.55 11.98 0.55
N ALA A 112 17.09 11.62 1.71
CA ALA A 112 18.51 11.45 1.90
C ALA A 112 19.02 10.20 1.14
N GLU A 113 20.28 10.22 0.72
CA GLU A 113 20.96 9.01 0.26
C GLU A 113 21.24 8.09 1.48
N PRO A 114 21.11 6.74 1.37
CA PRO A 114 20.86 5.96 0.15
C PRO A 114 19.39 5.73 -0.18
N SER A 115 18.42 6.25 0.60
CA SER A 115 16.98 6.07 0.32
C SER A 115 16.59 6.57 -1.08
N ALA A 116 17.13 7.73 -1.51
CA ALA A 116 16.87 8.29 -2.83
C ALA A 116 17.33 7.35 -3.98
N ARG A 117 18.46 6.67 -3.79
CA ARG A 117 18.97 5.69 -4.74
C ARG A 117 18.07 4.45 -4.81
N ALA A 118 17.70 3.90 -3.65
CA ALA A 118 16.82 2.73 -3.56
C ALA A 118 15.43 3.02 -4.12
N LEU A 119 14.91 4.24 -3.96
CA LEU A 119 13.61 4.65 -4.52
C LEU A 119 13.56 4.51 -6.06
N ARG A 120 14.67 4.65 -6.76
CA ARG A 120 14.71 4.49 -8.22
C ARG A 120 14.36 3.07 -8.68
N GLN A 121 14.54 2.06 -7.82
CA GLN A 121 14.16 0.68 -8.07
C GLN A 121 12.67 0.40 -7.82
N VAL A 122 11.98 1.30 -7.14
CA VAL A 122 10.53 1.19 -6.91
C VAL A 122 9.78 1.71 -8.13
N ALA A 123 8.73 1.00 -8.54
CA ALA A 123 7.86 1.42 -9.62
C ALA A 123 7.32 2.85 -9.38
N ALA A 124 7.44 3.73 -10.36
CA ALA A 124 7.10 5.15 -10.21
C ALA A 124 5.71 5.41 -9.60
N PRO A 125 4.64 4.68 -9.99
CA PRO A 125 3.32 4.88 -9.41
C PRO A 125 3.21 4.55 -7.91
N ALA A 126 4.14 3.76 -7.35
CA ALA A 126 4.12 3.37 -5.94
C ALA A 126 4.89 4.34 -5.02
N ARG A 127 5.84 5.10 -5.58
CA ARG A 127 6.82 5.88 -4.80
C ARG A 127 6.18 6.83 -3.79
N GLY A 128 5.19 7.60 -4.23
CA GLY A 128 4.53 8.59 -3.37
C GLY A 128 3.73 7.98 -2.21
N ALA A 129 3.38 6.70 -2.30
CA ALA A 129 2.60 6.00 -1.27
C ALA A 129 3.48 5.27 -0.23
N LEU A 130 4.79 5.43 -0.28
CA LEU A 130 5.69 4.88 0.72
C LEU A 130 5.68 5.72 2.00
N PRO A 131 5.86 5.10 3.18
CA PRO A 131 6.05 5.81 4.44
C PRO A 131 7.42 6.49 4.49
N ALA A 132 7.47 7.69 5.01
CA ALA A 132 8.71 8.40 5.25
C ALA A 132 8.69 9.05 6.63
N LEU A 133 9.85 9.22 7.24
CA LEU A 133 10.06 9.88 8.52
C LEU A 133 11.25 10.82 8.47
N GLU A 134 11.19 11.88 9.27
CA GLU A 134 12.31 12.79 9.46
C GLU A 134 13.28 12.22 10.49
N THR A 135 14.57 12.29 10.18
CA THR A 135 15.67 11.97 11.10
C THR A 135 16.63 13.16 11.18
N ALA A 136 17.64 13.09 12.05
CA ALA A 136 18.70 14.10 12.09
C ALA A 136 19.44 14.22 10.75
N ASP A 137 19.52 13.14 9.98
CA ASP A 137 20.19 13.07 8.68
C ASP A 137 19.28 13.42 7.50
N GLY A 138 18.04 13.83 7.76
CA GLY A 138 17.04 14.20 6.77
C GLY A 138 15.90 13.20 6.60
N LEU A 139 15.17 13.32 5.51
CA LEU A 139 14.01 12.46 5.21
C LEU A 139 14.47 11.07 4.76
N VAL A 140 13.98 10.02 5.41
CA VAL A 140 14.30 8.63 5.08
C VAL A 140 13.01 7.81 4.87
N CYS A 141 13.13 6.71 4.13
CA CYS A 141 12.06 5.71 3.98
C CYS A 141 12.54 4.37 4.57
N PRO A 142 11.99 3.91 5.70
CA PRO A 142 12.46 2.68 6.37
C PRO A 142 12.28 1.40 5.54
N LEU A 143 11.42 1.40 4.54
CA LEU A 143 11.27 0.29 3.58
C LEU A 143 12.42 0.21 2.57
N LEU A 144 13.11 1.32 2.34
CA LEU A 144 14.20 1.42 1.37
C LEU A 144 15.59 1.36 2.03
N GLN A 145 15.64 1.71 3.30
CA GLN A 145 16.87 1.78 4.08
C GLN A 145 16.59 1.41 5.53
N PRO A 146 17.31 0.45 6.11
CA PRO A 146 17.23 0.18 7.54
C PRO A 146 17.42 1.45 8.35
N THR A 147 16.48 1.74 9.24
CA THR A 147 16.52 2.93 10.10
C THR A 147 16.68 2.46 11.56
N PRO A 148 17.76 2.86 12.24
CA PRO A 148 17.99 2.44 13.62
C PRO A 148 16.79 2.75 14.52
N GLY A 149 16.38 1.77 15.33
CA GLY A 149 15.26 1.92 16.25
C GLY A 149 13.86 1.92 15.61
N VAL A 150 13.76 1.61 14.33
CA VAL A 150 12.46 1.47 13.64
C VAL A 150 12.35 0.08 13.02
N THR A 151 11.28 -0.64 13.37
CA THR A 151 10.92 -1.90 12.73
C THR A 151 9.63 -1.69 11.93
N MET A 152 9.58 -2.21 10.71
CA MET A 152 8.42 -2.06 9.84
C MET A 152 8.05 -3.39 9.18
N ARG A 153 6.75 -3.74 9.24
CA ARG A 153 6.17 -4.94 8.63
C ARG A 153 5.07 -4.55 7.65
N ALA A 154 5.14 -5.04 6.42
CA ALA A 154 4.07 -4.86 5.43
C ALA A 154 2.89 -5.81 5.74
N LEU A 155 1.67 -5.27 5.77
CA LEU A 155 0.44 -5.99 6.10
C LEU A 155 -0.38 -6.40 4.86
N ALA A 156 -0.08 -5.84 3.67
CA ALA A 156 -0.92 -6.02 2.49
C ALA A 156 -1.12 -7.49 2.10
N LEU A 157 -0.06 -8.32 2.14
CA LEU A 157 -0.16 -9.74 1.82
C LEU A 157 -1.00 -10.49 2.87
N ALA A 158 -0.75 -10.26 4.16
CA ALA A 158 -1.51 -10.91 5.23
C ALA A 158 -3.00 -10.53 5.16
N ARG A 159 -3.32 -9.27 4.85
CA ARG A 159 -4.70 -8.80 4.64
C ARG A 159 -5.35 -9.48 3.44
N LEU A 160 -4.63 -9.63 2.32
CA LEU A 160 -5.14 -10.34 1.15
C LEU A 160 -5.42 -11.80 1.47
N GLN A 161 -4.49 -12.48 2.13
CA GLN A 161 -4.66 -13.86 2.55
C GLN A 161 -5.88 -14.03 3.46
N ALA A 162 -6.03 -13.18 4.47
CA ALA A 162 -7.19 -13.19 5.36
C ALA A 162 -8.50 -12.95 4.60
N ALA A 163 -8.53 -11.98 3.68
CA ALA A 163 -9.70 -11.69 2.87
C ALA A 163 -10.07 -12.83 1.90
N CYS A 164 -9.10 -13.65 1.51
CA CYS A 164 -9.31 -14.87 0.72
C CYS A 164 -9.62 -16.12 1.58
N GLY A 165 -9.77 -15.97 2.90
CA GLY A 165 -10.02 -17.09 3.81
C GLY A 165 -8.77 -17.94 4.12
N LEU A 166 -7.60 -17.49 3.70
CA LEU A 166 -6.31 -18.14 4.02
C LEU A 166 -5.81 -17.59 5.36
N VAL A 167 -6.47 -17.95 6.44
CA VAL A 167 -6.03 -17.58 7.80
C VAL A 167 -4.96 -18.57 8.24
N VAL A 168 -3.73 -18.08 8.40
CA VAL A 168 -2.74 -18.82 9.18
C VAL A 168 -3.19 -18.70 10.63
N ARG A 169 -3.65 -19.79 11.25
CA ARG A 169 -3.86 -19.82 12.71
C ARG A 169 -2.49 -19.58 13.34
N GLU A 170 -2.39 -18.52 14.12
CA GLU A 170 -1.26 -18.41 15.05
C GLU A 170 -1.28 -19.61 15.99
N PRO A 171 -0.10 -20.21 16.26
CA PRO A 171 0.02 -21.35 17.15
C PRO A 171 -0.39 -21.04 18.58
#